data_e17ed97d787bc2d6bc0c7b56d3e553a8
#
_entry.id   e17ed97d787bc2d6bc0c7b56d3e553a8
#
_cell.length_a   1.000
_cell.length_b   1.000
_cell.length_c   1.000
_cell.angle_alpha   90.00
_cell.angle_beta   90.00
_cell.angle_gamma   90.00
#
_symmetry.space_group_name_H-M   'P 1'
#
loop_
_entity.id
_entity.type
_entity.pdbx_description
1 polymer ?
#
loop_
_entity_poly.entity_id
_entity_poly.type
_entity_poly.pdbx_seq_one_letter_code
_entity_poly.pdbx_strand_id
1 'polypeptide(L)'
;GKKVNHLGRKKAHRVAMLANMACSLIEHKRINTTVAKAKALKQFVEPIVTKSKNDTTHNRRLVFAKLRQKEVVTELFRDVAVKVGDRPGGYTRIIKLGNRLGDNADMAMIELVDYNEIYNAGKKEAKKSTRRSKSKKAAPAAVEAQSTKEEE
;
A
#
# COMPACT_ATOMS: atom_id res chain seq x y z
N GLY A 1 -11.73 -24.06 14.20
CA GLY A 1 -10.56 -23.21 14.30
C GLY A 1 -10.92 -21.73 14.51
N LYS A 2 -10.05 -20.98 15.16
CA LYS A 2 -10.26 -19.54 15.39
C LYS A 2 -10.00 -18.79 14.09
N LYS A 3 -11.02 -18.23 13.47
CA LYS A 3 -10.92 -17.39 12.27
C LYS A 3 -10.31 -16.00 12.56
N VAL A 4 -10.38 -15.50 13.79
CA VAL A 4 -9.92 -14.16 14.19
C VAL A 4 -8.92 -14.29 15.35
N ASN A 5 -7.82 -13.52 15.26
CA ASN A 5 -6.88 -13.44 16.37
C ASN A 5 -7.47 -12.61 17.52
N HIS A 6 -7.61 -13.24 18.67
CA HIS A 6 -8.22 -12.60 19.84
C HIS A 6 -7.28 -11.63 20.59
N LEU A 7 -5.97 -11.73 20.40
CA LEU A 7 -4.96 -10.88 21.04
C LEU A 7 -5.10 -10.81 22.57
N GLY A 8 -5.59 -11.90 23.21
CA GLY A 8 -5.85 -11.97 24.65
C GLY A 8 -7.00 -11.05 25.15
N ARG A 9 -7.92 -10.61 24.26
CA ARG A 9 -8.94 -9.60 24.56
C ARG A 9 -10.35 -10.08 24.25
N LYS A 10 -11.33 -9.60 25.03
CA LYS A 10 -12.76 -9.73 24.72
C LYS A 10 -13.10 -8.88 23.46
N LYS A 11 -14.24 -9.17 22.82
CA LYS A 11 -14.65 -8.55 21.55
C LYS A 11 -14.64 -7.01 21.60
N ALA A 12 -15.28 -6.42 22.61
CA ALA A 12 -15.38 -4.96 22.71
C ALA A 12 -14.01 -4.28 22.83
N HIS A 13 -13.15 -4.78 23.72
CA HIS A 13 -11.80 -4.25 23.90
C HIS A 13 -10.93 -4.42 22.63
N ARG A 14 -11.03 -5.57 21.96
CA ARG A 14 -10.28 -5.81 20.70
C ARG A 14 -10.70 -4.85 19.59
N VAL A 15 -12.02 -4.64 19.42
CA VAL A 15 -12.55 -3.72 18.41
C VAL A 15 -12.11 -2.28 18.70
N ALA A 16 -12.23 -1.82 19.94
CA ALA A 16 -11.78 -0.48 20.34
C ALA A 16 -10.27 -0.29 20.14
N MET A 17 -9.46 -1.27 20.52
CA MET A 17 -8.02 -1.24 20.32
C MET A 17 -7.66 -1.13 18.82
N LEU A 18 -8.28 -1.95 17.96
CA LEU A 18 -8.00 -1.91 16.51
C LEU A 18 -8.48 -0.61 15.87
N ALA A 19 -9.61 -0.05 16.34
CA ALA A 19 -10.10 1.24 15.88
C ALA A 19 -9.10 2.36 16.23
N ASN A 20 -8.62 2.44 17.48
CA ASN A 20 -7.64 3.44 17.89
C ASN A 20 -6.32 3.29 17.13
N MET A 21 -5.82 2.06 16.96
CA MET A 21 -4.61 1.82 16.16
C MET A 21 -4.79 2.19 14.70
N ALA A 22 -5.98 1.98 14.12
CA ALA A 22 -6.29 2.38 12.76
C ALA A 22 -6.31 3.91 12.61
N CYS A 23 -6.89 4.62 13.59
CA CYS A 23 -6.85 6.08 13.62
C CYS A 23 -5.42 6.61 13.67
N SER A 24 -4.58 6.09 14.58
CA SER A 24 -3.17 6.45 14.67
C SER A 24 -2.40 6.14 13.37
N LEU A 25 -2.72 5.03 12.70
CA LEU A 25 -2.07 4.69 11.41
C LEU A 25 -2.47 5.66 10.28
N ILE A 26 -3.71 6.11 10.23
CA ILE A 26 -4.19 7.07 9.24
C ILE A 26 -3.56 8.45 9.50
N GLU A 27 -3.47 8.88 10.75
CA GLU A 27 -2.90 10.16 11.16
C GLU A 27 -1.39 10.21 10.95
N HIS A 28 -0.66 9.24 11.48
CA HIS A 28 0.82 9.22 11.43
C HIS A 28 1.40 8.49 10.22
N LYS A 29 0.57 7.82 9.40
CA LYS A 29 0.97 7.05 8.20
C LYS A 29 1.80 5.80 8.51
N ARG A 30 2.45 5.71 9.65
CA ARG A 30 3.21 4.56 10.16
C ARG A 30 3.19 4.50 11.68
N ILE A 31 3.11 3.31 12.24
CA ILE A 31 3.14 3.08 13.69
C ILE A 31 3.95 1.84 14.02
N ASN A 32 4.58 1.83 15.20
CA ASN A 32 5.30 0.68 15.74
C ASN A 32 4.39 -0.10 16.70
N THR A 33 4.34 -1.42 16.53
CA THR A 33 3.51 -2.30 17.36
C THR A 33 4.06 -3.73 17.33
N THR A 34 3.40 -4.67 17.99
CA THR A 34 3.79 -6.09 17.91
C THR A 34 3.32 -6.70 16.58
N VAL A 35 4.06 -7.70 16.08
CA VAL A 35 3.73 -8.41 14.82
C VAL A 35 2.30 -8.95 14.82
N ALA A 36 1.84 -9.52 15.94
CA ALA A 36 0.49 -10.05 16.06
C ALA A 36 -0.60 -8.97 15.91
N LYS A 37 -0.40 -7.80 16.53
CA LYS A 37 -1.31 -6.65 16.41
C LYS A 37 -1.26 -6.07 15.00
N ALA A 38 -0.08 -5.92 14.39
CA ALA A 38 0.08 -5.42 13.03
C ALA A 38 -0.67 -6.29 12.01
N LYS A 39 -0.58 -7.62 12.12
CA LYS A 39 -1.32 -8.56 11.27
C LYS A 39 -2.84 -8.41 11.42
N ALA A 40 -3.34 -8.28 12.64
CA ALA A 40 -4.77 -8.06 12.89
C ALA A 40 -5.23 -6.68 12.40
N LEU A 41 -4.41 -5.65 12.59
CA LEU A 41 -4.69 -4.29 12.13
C LEU A 41 -4.77 -4.22 10.60
N LYS A 42 -3.88 -4.89 9.88
CA LYS A 42 -3.92 -5.00 8.41
C LYS A 42 -5.30 -5.46 7.93
N GLN A 43 -5.83 -6.55 8.50
CA GLN A 43 -7.14 -7.08 8.13
C GLN A 43 -8.29 -6.12 8.46
N PHE A 44 -8.12 -5.25 9.47
CA PHE A 44 -9.12 -4.27 9.86
C PHE A 44 -9.09 -3.02 8.98
N VAL A 45 -7.90 -2.51 8.64
CA VAL A 45 -7.70 -1.23 7.92
C VAL A 45 -7.92 -1.39 6.42
N GLU A 46 -7.48 -2.47 5.79
CA GLU A 46 -7.57 -2.61 4.33
C GLU A 46 -8.99 -2.47 3.76
N PRO A 47 -10.04 -3.08 4.36
CA PRO A 47 -11.41 -2.86 3.92
C PRO A 47 -11.91 -1.42 4.13
N ILE A 48 -11.35 -0.70 5.10
CA ILE A 48 -11.69 0.70 5.36
C ILE A 48 -11.12 1.60 4.26
N VAL A 49 -9.85 1.38 3.90
CA VAL A 49 -9.19 2.09 2.79
C VAL A 49 -9.87 1.78 1.45
N THR A 50 -10.27 0.54 1.20
CA THR A 50 -11.04 0.21 -0.02
C THR A 50 -12.34 1.01 -0.12
N LYS A 51 -13.06 1.17 1.01
CA LYS A 51 -14.31 1.96 1.04
C LYS A 51 -14.08 3.46 0.84
N SER A 52 -12.94 3.98 1.26
CA SER A 52 -12.64 5.41 1.11
C SER A 52 -12.38 5.85 -0.32
N LYS A 53 -12.10 4.95 -1.25
CA LYS A 53 -11.95 5.26 -2.67
C LYS A 53 -13.21 5.82 -3.32
N ASN A 54 -14.37 5.37 -2.86
CA ASN A 54 -15.66 5.86 -3.32
C ASN A 54 -16.23 6.80 -2.27
N ASP A 55 -16.07 8.11 -2.47
CA ASP A 55 -16.55 9.13 -1.55
C ASP A 55 -18.07 9.32 -1.65
N THR A 56 -18.79 8.48 -0.91
CA THR A 56 -20.24 8.59 -0.75
C THR A 56 -20.59 8.80 0.71
N THR A 57 -21.71 9.48 0.98
CA THR A 57 -22.21 9.67 2.36
C THR A 57 -22.41 8.33 3.07
N HIS A 58 -22.82 7.30 2.35
CA HIS A 58 -22.97 5.96 2.87
C HIS A 58 -21.64 5.38 3.34
N ASN A 59 -20.60 5.43 2.51
CA ASN A 59 -19.27 4.93 2.86
C ASN A 59 -18.64 5.72 4.02
N ARG A 60 -18.82 7.04 4.06
CA ARG A 60 -18.39 7.86 5.21
C ARG A 60 -19.04 7.41 6.51
N ARG A 61 -20.36 7.14 6.50
CA ARG A 61 -21.08 6.62 7.68
C ARG A 61 -20.57 5.24 8.12
N LEU A 62 -20.34 4.31 7.17
CA LEU A 62 -19.81 2.99 7.46
C LEU A 62 -18.39 3.02 8.05
N VAL A 63 -17.53 3.89 7.54
CA VAL A 63 -16.17 4.08 8.04
C VAL A 63 -16.21 4.73 9.42
N PHE A 64 -17.04 5.77 9.60
CA PHE A 64 -17.20 6.43 10.90
C PHE A 64 -17.72 5.46 11.98
N ALA A 65 -18.65 4.57 11.66
CA ALA A 65 -19.14 3.55 12.59
C ALA A 65 -18.02 2.65 13.13
N LYS A 66 -16.94 2.43 12.35
CA LYS A 66 -15.78 1.64 12.73
C LYS A 66 -14.70 2.43 13.47
N LEU A 67 -14.38 3.64 13.02
CA LEU A 67 -13.28 4.45 13.54
C LEU A 67 -13.73 5.36 14.69
N ARG A 68 -14.95 5.90 14.63
CA ARG A 68 -15.57 6.80 15.63
C ARG A 68 -14.84 8.14 15.85
N GLN A 69 -13.88 8.47 15.01
CA GLN A 69 -13.16 9.74 15.04
C GLN A 69 -13.42 10.51 13.76
N LYS A 70 -14.01 11.71 13.86
CA LYS A 70 -14.48 12.53 12.74
C LYS A 70 -13.32 13.06 11.90
N GLU A 71 -12.28 13.55 12.55
CA GLU A 71 -11.10 14.13 11.93
C GLU A 71 -10.34 13.11 11.07
N VAL A 72 -10.11 11.92 11.64
CA VAL A 72 -9.44 10.82 10.93
C VAL A 72 -10.23 10.33 9.72
N VAL A 73 -11.57 10.29 9.80
CA VAL A 73 -12.41 9.97 8.65
C VAL A 73 -12.27 11.03 7.56
N THR A 74 -12.25 12.30 7.92
CA THR A 74 -12.04 13.39 6.95
C THR A 74 -10.70 13.26 6.26
N GLU A 75 -9.62 13.03 7.01
CA GLU A 75 -8.27 12.83 6.48
C GLU A 75 -8.18 11.59 5.58
N LEU A 76 -8.83 10.49 5.96
CA LEU A 76 -8.87 9.26 5.17
C LEU A 76 -9.45 9.50 3.76
N PHE A 77 -10.58 10.19 3.67
CA PHE A 77 -11.24 10.45 2.39
C PHE A 77 -10.56 11.55 1.56
N ARG A 78 -9.98 12.57 2.23
CA ARG A 78 -9.34 13.69 1.55
C ARG A 78 -7.93 13.34 1.06
N ASP A 79 -7.09 12.78 1.94
CA ASP A 79 -5.66 12.62 1.68
C ASP A 79 -5.29 11.18 1.31
N VAL A 80 -5.71 10.21 2.13
CA VAL A 80 -5.29 8.81 1.95
C VAL A 80 -5.94 8.19 0.71
N ALA A 81 -7.22 8.42 0.48
CA ALA A 81 -7.93 7.88 -0.67
C ALA A 81 -7.34 8.37 -2.00
N VAL A 82 -6.97 9.65 -2.09
CA VAL A 82 -6.33 10.24 -3.26
C VAL A 82 -4.95 9.63 -3.52
N LYS A 83 -4.15 9.49 -2.47
CA LYS A 83 -2.77 8.97 -2.58
C LYS A 83 -2.72 7.48 -2.92
N VAL A 84 -3.68 6.70 -2.42
CA VAL A 84 -3.84 5.28 -2.73
C VAL A 84 -4.28 5.06 -4.19
N GLY A 85 -5.10 5.95 -4.73
CA GLY A 85 -5.54 5.96 -6.13
C GLY A 85 -6.14 4.60 -6.57
N ASP A 86 -5.67 4.09 -7.70
CA ASP A 86 -6.19 2.87 -8.34
C ASP A 86 -5.58 1.56 -7.82
N ARG A 87 -4.77 1.60 -6.76
CA ARG A 87 -4.18 0.38 -6.20
C ARG A 87 -5.28 -0.63 -5.81
N PRO A 88 -5.28 -1.87 -6.33
CA PRO A 88 -6.38 -2.82 -6.12
C PRO A 88 -6.43 -3.41 -4.70
N GLY A 89 -5.36 -3.25 -3.90
CA GLY A 89 -5.25 -3.76 -2.52
C GLY A 89 -3.82 -3.73 -2.01
N GLY A 90 -3.60 -4.25 -0.79
CA GLY A 90 -2.26 -4.25 -0.20
C GLY A 90 -1.78 -2.85 0.15
N TYR A 91 -2.64 -2.04 0.74
CA TYR A 91 -2.36 -0.64 1.11
C TYR A 91 -1.37 -0.50 2.25
N THR A 92 -1.17 -1.58 3.01
CA THR A 92 -0.31 -1.59 4.20
C THR A 92 0.86 -2.55 4.05
N ARG A 93 2.02 -2.17 4.61
CA ARG A 93 3.23 -2.99 4.69
C ARG A 93 3.60 -3.19 6.16
N ILE A 94 4.06 -4.38 6.50
CA ILE A 94 4.56 -4.73 7.83
C ILE A 94 6.04 -5.04 7.71
N ILE A 95 6.87 -4.31 8.46
CA ILE A 95 8.33 -4.47 8.52
C ILE A 95 8.68 -4.95 9.94
N LYS A 96 9.36 -6.07 10.06
CA LYS A 96 9.81 -6.60 11.36
C LYS A 96 10.99 -5.77 11.88
N LEU A 97 10.96 -5.40 13.17
CA LEU A 97 11.97 -4.58 13.83
C LEU A 97 12.85 -5.36 14.80
N GLY A 98 12.60 -6.67 15.00
CA GLY A 98 13.23 -7.48 16.03
C GLY A 98 12.39 -7.58 17.29
N ASN A 99 13.02 -7.97 18.40
CA ASN A 99 12.36 -8.27 19.65
C ASN A 99 12.50 -7.11 20.64
N ARG A 100 11.48 -6.88 21.43
CA ARG A 100 11.49 -5.87 22.50
C ARG A 100 12.20 -6.41 23.74
N LEU A 101 13.11 -5.62 24.30
CA LEU A 101 13.74 -5.93 25.58
C LEU A 101 12.69 -6.01 26.70
N GLY A 102 12.85 -6.97 27.60
CA GLY A 102 11.95 -7.19 28.73
C GLY A 102 10.99 -8.34 28.53
N ASP A 103 10.13 -8.32 27.51
CA ASP A 103 9.11 -9.37 27.25
C ASP A 103 9.37 -10.20 25.99
N ASN A 104 10.49 -9.93 25.29
CA ASN A 104 10.89 -10.61 24.05
C ASN A 104 9.79 -10.66 22.99
N ALA A 105 8.87 -9.69 22.99
CA ALA A 105 7.80 -9.63 22.01
C ALA A 105 8.32 -9.22 20.62
N ASP A 106 7.94 -9.94 19.57
CA ASP A 106 8.22 -9.58 18.19
C ASP A 106 7.60 -8.23 17.83
N MET A 107 8.42 -7.24 17.51
CA MET A 107 7.99 -5.90 17.13
C MET A 107 7.93 -5.74 15.61
N ALA A 108 7.02 -4.91 15.14
CA ALA A 108 6.90 -4.54 13.74
C ALA A 108 6.44 -3.10 13.58
N MET A 109 6.87 -2.48 12.52
CA MET A 109 6.32 -1.25 12.00
C MET A 109 5.28 -1.59 10.93
N ILE A 110 4.09 -1.03 11.03
CA ILE A 110 3.09 -1.05 9.95
C ILE A 110 2.99 0.35 9.36
N GLU A 111 2.99 0.43 8.04
CA GLU A 111 2.95 1.69 7.29
C GLU A 111 1.98 1.63 6.11
N LEU A 112 1.50 2.79 5.68
CA LEU A 112 0.79 2.96 4.41
C LEU A 112 1.83 3.04 3.28
N VAL A 113 1.77 2.08 2.34
CA VAL A 113 2.78 1.89 1.28
C VAL A 113 2.99 3.13 0.42
N ASP A 114 1.92 3.85 0.12
CA ASP A 114 1.94 5.01 -0.78
C ASP A 114 2.58 6.27 -0.17
N TYR A 115 2.81 6.26 1.14
CA TYR A 115 3.50 7.33 1.88
C TYR A 115 5.00 7.08 2.05
N ASN A 116 5.51 5.93 1.62
CA ASN A 116 6.94 5.62 1.69
C ASN A 116 7.63 6.00 0.37
N GLU A 117 8.30 7.15 0.36
CA GLU A 117 8.96 7.71 -0.81
C GLU A 117 10.21 6.93 -1.21
N ILE A 118 10.97 6.41 -0.25
CA ILE A 118 12.23 5.71 -0.48
C ILE A 118 12.01 4.43 -1.30
N TYR A 119 11.04 3.60 -0.92
CA TYR A 119 10.73 2.37 -1.65
C TYR A 119 9.99 2.62 -2.97
N ASN A 120 9.29 3.74 -3.10
CA ASN A 120 8.59 4.11 -4.33
C ASN A 120 9.52 4.72 -5.38
N ALA A 121 10.59 5.42 -4.98
CA ALA A 121 11.60 5.97 -5.88
C ALA A 121 12.34 4.87 -6.66
N GLY A 122 12.82 3.82 -6.00
CA GLY A 122 13.51 2.69 -6.64
C GLY A 122 12.66 1.95 -7.67
N LYS A 123 11.34 1.92 -7.49
CA LYS A 123 10.42 1.25 -8.42
C LYS A 123 10.23 2.03 -9.73
N LYS A 124 10.39 3.35 -9.71
CA LYS A 124 10.31 4.20 -10.92
C LYS A 124 11.57 4.07 -11.77
N GLU A 125 12.74 3.93 -11.18
CA GLU A 125 14.02 3.76 -11.91
C GLU A 125 14.13 2.38 -12.57
N ALA A 126 13.72 1.31 -11.88
CA ALA A 126 13.73 -0.04 -12.45
C ALA A 126 12.80 -0.17 -13.68
N LYS A 127 11.68 0.55 -13.73
CA LYS A 127 10.80 0.56 -14.92
C LYS A 127 11.38 1.34 -16.10
N LYS A 128 12.25 2.33 -15.87
CA LYS A 128 12.92 3.08 -16.96
C LYS A 128 14.03 2.28 -17.62
N SER A 129 14.75 1.43 -16.88
CA SER A 129 15.85 0.63 -17.46
C SER A 129 15.35 -0.50 -18.35
N THR A 130 14.21 -1.12 -18.04
CA THR A 130 13.64 -2.23 -18.85
C THR A 130 13.05 -1.77 -20.19
N ARG A 131 12.68 -0.49 -20.32
CA ARG A 131 12.20 0.06 -21.61
C ARG A 131 13.33 0.37 -22.60
N ARG A 132 14.57 0.54 -22.14
CA ARG A 132 15.70 0.94 -22.99
C ARG A 132 16.41 -0.24 -23.66
N SER A 133 16.23 -1.46 -23.19
CA SER A 133 16.87 -2.65 -23.75
C SER A 133 16.10 -3.31 -24.91
N LYS A 134 14.88 -2.84 -25.23
CA LYS A 134 14.03 -3.45 -26.27
C LYS A 134 14.01 -2.70 -27.61
N SER A 135 14.78 -1.61 -27.74
CA SER A 135 14.80 -0.80 -28.97
C SER A 135 16.10 -0.93 -29.80
N LYS A 136 16.95 -1.96 -29.52
CA LYS A 136 18.18 -2.14 -30.27
C LYS A 136 18.29 -3.57 -30.81
N LYS A 137 17.36 -3.92 -31.71
CA LYS A 137 17.54 -5.07 -32.62
C LYS A 137 16.54 -4.99 -33.77
N ALA A 138 16.95 -4.32 -34.83
CA ALA A 138 16.62 -4.63 -36.23
C ALA A 138 17.27 -3.63 -37.17
N ALA A 139 18.43 -3.94 -37.66
CA ALA A 139 18.85 -3.68 -39.02
C ALA A 139 19.33 -5.01 -39.57
N PRO A 140 18.98 -5.37 -40.77
CA PRO A 140 19.96 -5.79 -41.78
C PRO A 140 19.75 -5.05 -43.09
N ALA A 141 20.82 -4.46 -43.58
CA ALA A 141 21.70 -4.95 -44.62
C ALA A 141 21.03 -5.30 -45.95
N ALA A 142 21.46 -4.49 -46.91
CA ALA A 142 21.90 -4.86 -48.23
C ALA A 142 20.86 -5.42 -49.21
N VAL A 143 20.85 -4.91 -50.39
CA VAL A 143 21.50 -5.56 -51.53
C VAL A 143 21.54 -4.61 -52.72
N GLU A 144 22.75 -4.53 -53.31
CA GLU A 144 23.13 -4.10 -54.63
C GLU A 144 22.26 -4.68 -55.75
N ALA A 145 22.17 -3.95 -56.84
CA ALA A 145 22.54 -4.45 -58.16
C ALA A 145 22.16 -3.36 -59.19
N GLN A 146 23.19 -2.71 -59.81
CA GLN A 146 23.61 -2.93 -61.18
C GLN A 146 22.48 -2.76 -62.18
N SER A 147 22.58 -1.97 -63.18
CA SER A 147 23.55 -1.65 -64.17
C SER A 147 22.82 -1.17 -65.40
N THR A 148 23.52 -0.40 -66.12
CA THR A 148 23.73 -0.30 -67.57
C THR A 148 22.70 0.44 -68.44
N LYS A 149 23.27 1.49 -69.10
CA LYS A 149 23.38 1.68 -70.53
C LYS A 149 22.07 1.96 -71.29
N GLU A 150 22.02 2.80 -72.16
CA GLU A 150 22.64 3.36 -73.33
C GLU A 150 21.60 4.30 -73.98
N GLU A 151 22.16 5.38 -74.50
CA GLU A 151 22.07 5.91 -75.89
C GLU A 151 20.67 6.24 -76.43
N GLU A 152 20.43 7.36 -76.68
CA GLU A 152 20.54 8.25 -77.90
C GLU A 152 20.05 9.66 -77.62
#